data_013cbc623dad728687b61fc26ba4f835
#
_entry.id   013cbc623dad728687b61fc26ba4f835
#
_cell.length_a   1.000
_cell.length_b   1.000
_cell.length_c   1.000
_cell.angle_alpha   90.00
_cell.angle_beta   90.00
_cell.angle_gamma   90.00
#
_symmetry.space_group_name_H-M   'P 1'
#
loop_
_entity.id
_entity.type
_entity.pdbx_description
1 polymer ?
#
loop_
_entity_poly.entity_id
_entity_poly.type
_entity_poly.pdbx_seq_one_letter_code
_entity_poly.pdbx_strand_id
1 'polypeptide(L)'
;LINLLMSGGMAQDKAYFTAAIIFTVPGLLFAVLLYRNSREVVEPQKSTKLPAKDLWHFVIQNGPLLMVMFGQFVCGIYMYGRSGVMMYYFTYYAGNTNLFTIYNLIAIGCGIAGPFTAPILMEKCGNKGRIVALGAIGSGALFVAMNFINAGTNPLLFYIFAGVSGYFNGLIMAAVY
;
A
#
# COMPACT_ATOMS: atom_id res chain seq x y z
N LEU A 1 18.07 0.07 -4.86
CA LEU A 1 19.11 -0.60 -4.06
C LEU A 1 19.76 -1.72 -4.87
N ILE A 2 19.01 -2.70 -5.36
CA ILE A 2 19.55 -3.85 -6.12
C ILE A 2 20.37 -3.38 -7.31
N ASN A 3 19.86 -2.49 -8.15
CA ASN A 3 20.59 -1.93 -9.30
C ASN A 3 21.88 -1.20 -8.87
N LEU A 4 21.86 -0.55 -7.73
CA LEU A 4 23.04 0.15 -7.18
C LEU A 4 24.09 -0.84 -6.68
N LEU A 5 23.68 -1.95 -6.09
CA LEU A 5 24.59 -3.03 -5.68
C LEU A 5 25.21 -3.74 -6.91
N MET A 6 24.40 -3.96 -7.94
CA MET A 6 24.86 -4.56 -9.20
C MET A 6 25.81 -3.64 -9.96
N SER A 7 25.56 -2.33 -9.99
CA SER A 7 26.48 -1.36 -10.60
C SER A 7 27.82 -1.24 -9.85
N GLY A 8 27.85 -1.61 -8.56
CA GLY A 8 29.07 -1.77 -7.77
C GLY A 8 29.84 -3.09 -8.01
N GLY A 9 29.46 -3.88 -9.04
CA GLY A 9 30.14 -5.12 -9.40
C GLY A 9 29.67 -6.37 -8.64
N MET A 10 28.58 -6.29 -7.89
CA MET A 10 28.03 -7.43 -7.16
C MET A 10 27.22 -8.34 -8.09
N ALA A 11 27.38 -9.65 -8.00
CA ALA A 11 26.59 -10.63 -8.74
C ALA A 11 25.10 -10.52 -8.33
N GLN A 12 24.21 -10.79 -9.27
CA GLN A 12 22.77 -10.57 -9.09
C GLN A 12 22.19 -11.31 -7.87
N ASP A 13 22.54 -12.56 -7.66
CA ASP A 13 22.15 -13.38 -6.52
C ASP A 13 22.56 -12.76 -5.17
N LYS A 14 23.82 -12.30 -5.09
CA LYS A 14 24.35 -11.60 -3.90
C LYS A 14 23.70 -10.24 -3.68
N ALA A 15 23.37 -9.50 -4.74
CA ALA A 15 22.69 -8.21 -4.63
C ALA A 15 21.28 -8.37 -4.04
N TYR A 16 20.53 -9.40 -4.45
CA TYR A 16 19.22 -9.71 -3.86
C TYR A 16 19.33 -10.14 -2.40
N PHE A 17 20.28 -11.03 -2.08
CA PHE A 17 20.51 -11.49 -0.72
C PHE A 17 20.90 -10.34 0.21
N THR A 18 21.83 -9.49 -0.21
CA THR A 18 22.27 -8.30 0.56
C THR A 18 21.11 -7.32 0.77
N ALA A 19 20.31 -7.06 -0.26
CA ALA A 19 19.12 -6.23 -0.15
C ALA A 19 18.11 -6.81 0.86
N ALA A 20 17.88 -8.12 0.84
CA ALA A 20 17.01 -8.79 1.79
C ALA A 20 17.51 -8.61 3.24
N ILE A 21 18.80 -8.78 3.50
CA ILE A 21 19.40 -8.56 4.84
C ILE A 21 19.21 -7.11 5.29
N ILE A 22 19.51 -6.12 4.41
CA ILE A 22 19.41 -4.70 4.73
C ILE A 22 17.98 -4.31 5.16
N PHE A 23 16.95 -4.93 4.60
CA PHE A 23 15.56 -4.66 5.01
C PHE A 23 15.09 -5.52 6.19
N THR A 24 15.55 -6.77 6.27
CA THR A 24 15.10 -7.71 7.32
C THR A 24 15.69 -7.37 8.68
N VAL A 25 16.98 -7.03 8.75
CA VAL A 25 17.65 -6.76 10.05
C VAL A 25 17.03 -5.58 10.79
N PRO A 26 16.84 -4.39 10.18
CA PRO A 26 16.12 -3.29 10.85
C PRO A 26 14.68 -3.67 11.19
N GLY A 27 13.98 -4.38 10.32
CA GLY A 27 12.62 -4.85 10.59
C GLY A 27 12.52 -5.71 11.83
N LEU A 28 13.44 -6.66 12.00
CA LEU A 28 13.53 -7.50 13.20
C LEU A 28 13.88 -6.69 14.44
N LEU A 29 14.83 -5.75 14.33
CA LEU A 29 15.18 -4.86 15.45
C LEU A 29 13.98 -4.03 15.91
N PHE A 30 13.23 -3.42 14.98
CA PHE A 30 12.02 -2.69 15.33
C PHE A 30 10.94 -3.58 15.92
N ALA A 31 10.76 -4.79 15.41
CA ALA A 31 9.80 -5.75 15.96
C ALA A 31 10.16 -6.13 17.42
N VAL A 32 11.44 -6.39 17.70
CA VAL A 32 11.92 -6.68 19.06
C VAL A 32 11.76 -5.47 19.98
N LEU A 33 12.08 -4.25 19.51
CA LEU A 33 11.88 -3.02 20.27
C LEU A 33 10.40 -2.79 20.57
N LEU A 34 9.52 -3.00 19.60
CA LEU A 34 8.07 -2.91 19.78
C LEU A 34 7.60 -3.91 20.84
N TYR A 35 8.01 -5.17 20.73
CA TYR A 35 7.62 -6.22 21.68
C TYR A 35 8.08 -5.88 23.11
N ARG A 36 9.30 -5.38 23.28
CA ARG A 36 9.84 -5.02 24.61
C ARG A 36 9.18 -3.80 25.21
N ASN A 37 8.77 -2.83 24.40
CA ASN A 37 8.15 -1.59 24.86
C ASN A 37 6.61 -1.64 24.87
N SER A 38 6.01 -2.65 24.25
CA SER A 38 4.56 -2.83 24.25
C SER A 38 4.12 -3.46 25.55
N ARG A 39 3.28 -2.76 26.33
CA ARG A 39 2.60 -3.30 27.50
C ARG A 39 1.13 -3.43 27.20
N GLU A 40 0.56 -4.61 27.44
CA GLU A 40 -0.90 -4.76 27.45
C GLU A 40 -1.48 -3.92 28.59
N VAL A 41 -2.20 -2.87 28.22
CA VAL A 41 -2.87 -1.96 29.18
C VAL A 41 -4.29 -2.48 29.49
N VAL A 42 -4.86 -3.25 28.59
CA VAL A 42 -6.20 -3.85 28.76
C VAL A 42 -6.04 -5.32 29.07
N GLU A 43 -6.49 -5.74 30.25
CA GLU A 43 -6.54 -7.17 30.57
C GLU A 43 -7.43 -7.90 29.55
N PRO A 44 -6.90 -8.96 28.89
CA PRO A 44 -7.71 -9.72 27.95
C PRO A 44 -8.89 -10.32 28.72
N GLN A 45 -10.08 -10.05 28.30
CA GLN A 45 -11.27 -10.73 28.81
C GLN A 45 -11.01 -12.24 28.75
N LYS A 46 -11.28 -12.96 29.83
CA LYS A 46 -11.11 -14.41 29.90
C LYS A 46 -11.76 -15.03 28.66
N SER A 47 -10.92 -15.40 27.68
CA SER A 47 -11.39 -15.97 26.43
C SER A 47 -11.98 -17.34 26.73
N THR A 48 -13.27 -17.46 26.70
CA THR A 48 -13.92 -18.74 26.52
C THR A 48 -13.40 -19.29 25.20
N LYS A 49 -12.74 -20.45 25.25
CA LYS A 49 -12.26 -21.13 24.04
C LYS A 49 -13.47 -21.50 23.19
N LEU A 50 -13.83 -20.62 22.27
CA LEU A 50 -14.91 -20.90 21.33
C LEU A 50 -14.44 -21.93 20.33
N PRO A 51 -15.16 -23.00 20.06
CA PRO A 51 -14.83 -23.95 19.02
C PRO A 51 -14.82 -23.23 17.66
N ALA A 52 -13.93 -23.67 16.76
CA ALA A 52 -13.74 -23.03 15.45
C ALA A 52 -15.04 -22.90 14.62
N LYS A 53 -15.99 -23.82 14.84
CA LYS A 53 -17.30 -23.81 14.20
C LYS A 53 -18.15 -22.60 14.63
N ASP A 54 -18.11 -22.26 15.92
CA ASP A 54 -18.85 -21.11 16.46
C ASP A 54 -18.23 -19.79 16.03
N LEU A 55 -16.90 -19.74 15.92
CA LEU A 55 -16.19 -18.58 15.35
C LEU A 55 -16.61 -18.33 13.90
N TRP A 56 -16.69 -19.39 13.09
CA TRP A 56 -17.13 -19.28 11.70
C TRP A 56 -18.56 -18.79 11.58
N HIS A 57 -19.44 -19.32 12.41
CA HIS A 57 -20.83 -18.89 12.46
C HIS A 57 -20.98 -17.42 12.89
N PHE A 58 -20.18 -17.01 13.89
CA PHE A 58 -20.12 -15.61 14.33
C PHE A 58 -19.66 -14.66 13.23
N VAL A 59 -18.64 -15.04 12.46
CA VAL A 59 -18.15 -14.23 11.33
C VAL A 59 -19.21 -14.07 10.25
N ILE A 60 -19.89 -15.17 9.86
CA ILE A 60 -20.92 -15.13 8.81
C ILE A 60 -22.15 -14.32 9.24
N GLN A 61 -22.52 -14.34 10.49
CA GLN A 61 -23.67 -13.58 10.99
C GLN A 61 -23.37 -12.10 11.18
N ASN A 62 -22.10 -11.71 11.21
CA ASN A 62 -21.71 -10.32 11.40
C ASN A 62 -21.55 -9.61 10.04
N GLY A 63 -22.67 -9.07 9.51
CA GLY A 63 -22.68 -8.36 8.23
C GLY A 63 -21.67 -7.22 8.13
N PRO A 64 -21.52 -6.32 9.14
CA PRO A 64 -20.49 -5.30 9.15
C PRO A 64 -19.06 -5.85 9.02
N LEU A 65 -18.76 -6.96 9.72
CA LEU A 65 -17.43 -7.61 9.65
C LEU A 65 -17.18 -8.16 8.25
N LEU A 66 -18.15 -8.82 7.63
CA LEU A 66 -18.04 -9.33 6.25
C LEU A 66 -17.81 -8.20 5.25
N MET A 67 -18.49 -7.06 5.40
CA MET A 67 -18.25 -5.89 4.54
C MET A 67 -16.83 -5.36 4.66
N VAL A 68 -16.29 -5.27 5.87
CA VAL A 68 -14.89 -4.84 6.09
C VAL A 68 -13.91 -5.84 5.48
N MET A 69 -14.11 -7.14 5.70
CA MET A 69 -13.27 -8.19 5.13
C MET A 69 -13.29 -8.17 3.59
N PHE A 70 -14.48 -8.02 2.99
CA PHE A 70 -14.60 -7.90 1.53
C PHE A 70 -13.94 -6.63 1.00
N GLY A 71 -14.12 -5.50 1.68
CA GLY A 71 -13.44 -4.25 1.35
C GLY A 71 -11.91 -4.37 1.38
N GLN A 72 -11.36 -5.01 2.41
CA GLN A 72 -9.92 -5.27 2.51
C GLN A 72 -9.42 -6.21 1.41
N PHE A 73 -10.18 -7.23 1.07
CA PHE A 73 -9.85 -8.15 -0.02
C PHE A 73 -9.77 -7.41 -1.38
N VAL A 74 -10.77 -6.60 -1.71
CA VAL A 74 -10.80 -5.79 -2.94
C VAL A 74 -9.64 -4.78 -2.96
N CYS A 75 -9.37 -4.12 -1.82
CA CYS A 75 -8.25 -3.20 -1.68
C CYS A 75 -6.91 -3.90 -1.90
N GLY A 76 -6.74 -5.11 -1.37
CA GLY A 76 -5.54 -5.93 -1.60
C GLY A 76 -5.34 -6.27 -3.07
N ILE A 77 -6.39 -6.71 -3.77
CA ILE A 77 -6.33 -6.97 -5.23
C ILE A 77 -5.91 -5.70 -5.98
N TYR A 78 -6.49 -4.54 -5.65
CA TYR A 78 -6.13 -3.27 -6.28
C TYR A 78 -4.65 -2.92 -6.05
N MET A 79 -4.17 -2.98 -4.82
CA MET A 79 -2.80 -2.58 -4.47
C MET A 79 -1.74 -3.48 -5.14
N TYR A 80 -1.89 -4.78 -4.98
CA TYR A 80 -0.91 -5.75 -5.52
C TYR A 80 -1.05 -5.90 -7.03
N GLY A 81 -2.27 -5.91 -7.56
CA GLY A 81 -2.53 -5.96 -8.99
C GLY A 81 -1.98 -4.74 -9.72
N ARG A 82 -2.19 -3.54 -9.17
CA ARG A 82 -1.61 -2.30 -9.71
C ARG A 82 -0.09 -2.36 -9.79
N SER A 83 0.57 -2.82 -8.74
CA SER A 83 2.03 -2.91 -8.72
C SER A 83 2.56 -3.88 -9.77
N GLY A 84 1.92 -5.05 -9.91
CA GLY A 84 2.25 -6.03 -10.93
C GLY A 84 2.07 -5.50 -12.34
N VAL A 85 0.90 -4.94 -12.65
CA VAL A 85 0.59 -4.37 -13.97
C VAL A 85 1.58 -3.26 -14.35
N MET A 86 1.91 -2.37 -13.42
CA MET A 86 2.88 -1.30 -13.69
C MET A 86 4.29 -1.82 -13.92
N MET A 87 4.71 -2.85 -13.22
CA MET A 87 6.00 -3.49 -13.47
C MET A 87 6.08 -4.05 -14.90
N TYR A 88 5.03 -4.76 -15.36
CA TYR A 88 4.95 -5.26 -16.74
C TYR A 88 4.91 -4.13 -17.77
N TYR A 89 4.14 -3.08 -17.51
CA TYR A 89 4.06 -1.91 -18.38
C TYR A 89 5.44 -1.29 -18.62
N PHE A 90 6.19 -1.01 -17.55
CA PHE A 90 7.52 -0.41 -17.68
C PHE A 90 8.57 -1.35 -18.27
N THR A 91 8.44 -2.66 -18.05
CA THR A 91 9.38 -3.65 -18.58
C THR A 91 9.17 -3.89 -20.07
N TYR A 92 7.93 -4.10 -20.50
CA TYR A 92 7.63 -4.56 -21.85
C TYR A 92 7.13 -3.46 -22.78
N TYR A 93 6.39 -2.48 -22.28
CA TYR A 93 5.82 -1.42 -23.13
C TYR A 93 6.72 -0.18 -23.15
N ALA A 94 7.18 0.31 -22.01
CA ALA A 94 8.07 1.46 -21.93
C ALA A 94 9.55 1.09 -22.15
N GLY A 95 9.91 -0.19 -22.06
CA GLY A 95 11.27 -0.70 -22.31
C GLY A 95 12.33 -0.22 -21.31
N ASN A 96 11.93 0.38 -20.19
CA ASN A 96 12.86 0.94 -19.21
C ASN A 96 12.37 0.75 -17.78
N THR A 97 12.95 -0.23 -17.09
CA THR A 97 12.63 -0.58 -15.71
C THR A 97 13.00 0.50 -14.68
N ASN A 98 13.93 1.42 -15.02
CA ASN A 98 14.28 2.52 -14.12
C ASN A 98 13.12 3.50 -13.95
N LEU A 99 12.27 3.66 -14.95
CA LEU A 99 11.06 4.49 -14.88
C LEU A 99 10.08 3.95 -13.86
N PHE A 100 10.02 2.63 -13.65
CA PHE A 100 9.21 1.99 -12.60
C PHE A 100 9.68 2.39 -11.20
N THR A 101 10.99 2.50 -10.99
CA THR A 101 11.55 2.94 -9.72
C THR A 101 11.13 4.39 -9.42
N ILE A 102 11.22 5.28 -10.41
CA ILE A 102 10.82 6.68 -10.28
C ILE A 102 9.30 6.77 -10.01
N TYR A 103 8.50 6.00 -10.75
CA TYR A 103 7.06 5.90 -10.53
C TYR A 103 6.71 5.54 -9.08
N ASN A 104 7.35 4.50 -8.54
CA ASN A 104 7.11 4.07 -7.16
C ASN A 104 7.56 5.13 -6.14
N LEU A 105 8.71 5.76 -6.34
CA LEU A 105 9.19 6.81 -5.45
C LEU A 105 8.22 7.99 -5.39
N ILE A 106 7.69 8.43 -6.53
CA ILE A 106 6.72 9.51 -6.60
C ILE A 106 5.40 9.10 -5.96
N ALA A 107 4.88 7.91 -6.30
CA ALA A 107 3.61 7.42 -5.78
C ALA A 107 3.65 7.22 -4.25
N ILE A 108 4.73 6.65 -3.71
CA ILE A 108 4.94 6.45 -2.28
C ILE A 108 5.15 7.81 -1.59
N GLY A 109 6.03 8.66 -2.15
CA GLY A 109 6.32 9.98 -1.57
C GLY A 109 5.07 10.85 -1.45
N CYS A 110 4.25 10.93 -2.50
CA CYS A 110 2.97 11.63 -2.45
C CYS A 110 1.96 10.92 -1.53
N GLY A 111 2.01 9.59 -1.47
CA GLY A 111 1.18 8.77 -0.58
C GLY A 111 1.38 9.08 0.90
N ILE A 112 2.58 9.42 1.31
CA ILE A 112 2.90 9.84 2.69
C ILE A 112 2.15 11.12 3.07
N ALA A 113 1.88 12.03 2.13
CA ALA A 113 1.12 13.25 2.40
C ALA A 113 -0.37 12.98 2.72
N GLY A 114 -0.94 11.88 2.24
CA GLY A 114 -2.33 11.49 2.48
C GLY A 114 -2.70 11.40 3.96
N PRO A 115 -2.00 10.60 4.78
CA PRO A 115 -2.24 10.48 6.21
C PRO A 115 -2.16 11.80 6.99
N PHE A 116 -1.30 12.74 6.59
CA PHE A 116 -1.22 14.04 7.26
C PHE A 116 -2.42 14.93 6.96
N THR A 117 -3.01 14.82 5.80
CA THR A 117 -4.19 15.61 5.39
C THR A 117 -5.51 14.93 5.74
N ALA A 118 -5.50 13.62 5.98
CA ALA A 118 -6.69 12.84 6.29
C ALA A 118 -7.48 13.35 7.51
N PRO A 119 -6.88 13.69 8.67
CA PRO A 119 -7.62 14.22 9.81
C PRO A 119 -8.40 15.50 9.47
N ILE A 120 -7.76 16.42 8.76
CA ILE A 120 -8.36 17.70 8.34
C ILE A 120 -9.56 17.47 7.41
N LEU A 121 -9.41 16.51 6.49
CA LEU A 121 -10.49 16.15 5.58
C LEU A 121 -11.63 15.41 6.31
N MET A 122 -11.31 14.59 7.32
CA MET A 122 -12.30 13.90 8.14
C MET A 122 -13.16 14.89 8.94
N GLU A 123 -12.55 15.90 9.53
CA GLU A 123 -13.29 16.96 10.23
C GLU A 123 -14.25 17.71 9.31
N LYS A 124 -13.80 18.05 8.09
CA LYS A 124 -14.62 18.79 7.12
C LYS A 124 -15.73 17.93 6.50
N CYS A 125 -15.46 16.66 6.20
CA CYS A 125 -16.41 15.77 5.54
C CYS A 125 -17.38 15.08 6.50
N GLY A 126 -17.07 15.05 7.80
CA GLY A 126 -17.90 14.45 8.85
C GLY A 126 -18.12 12.92 8.74
N ASN A 127 -17.57 12.28 7.72
CA ASN A 127 -17.75 10.83 7.49
C ASN A 127 -16.51 10.20 6.85
N LYS A 128 -15.88 9.28 7.57
CA LYS A 128 -14.72 8.51 7.09
C LYS A 128 -14.99 7.75 5.79
N GLY A 129 -16.18 7.17 5.65
CA GLY A 129 -16.56 6.41 4.45
C GLY A 129 -16.57 7.25 3.18
N ARG A 130 -16.90 8.55 3.25
CA ARG A 130 -16.82 9.46 2.09
C ARG A 130 -15.39 9.68 1.63
N ILE A 131 -14.45 9.78 2.56
CA ILE A 131 -13.02 9.96 2.23
C ILE A 131 -12.46 8.70 1.58
N VAL A 132 -12.81 7.53 2.09
CA VAL A 132 -12.44 6.25 1.48
C VAL A 132 -13.01 6.16 0.06
N ALA A 133 -14.29 6.51 -0.13
CA ALA A 133 -14.93 6.49 -1.45
C ALA A 133 -14.28 7.49 -2.42
N LEU A 134 -14.03 8.72 -2.00
CA LEU A 134 -13.33 9.72 -2.81
C LEU A 134 -11.92 9.28 -3.17
N GLY A 135 -11.19 8.71 -2.20
CA GLY A 135 -9.86 8.15 -2.43
C GLY A 135 -9.88 7.00 -3.44
N ALA A 136 -10.82 6.07 -3.30
CA ALA A 136 -10.96 4.92 -4.19
C ALA A 136 -11.34 5.33 -5.62
N ILE A 137 -12.34 6.20 -5.77
CA ILE A 137 -12.76 6.71 -7.08
C ILE A 137 -11.63 7.54 -7.71
N GLY A 138 -11.02 8.44 -6.95
CA GLY A 138 -9.94 9.30 -7.45
C GLY A 138 -8.72 8.50 -7.88
N SER A 139 -8.24 7.57 -7.04
CA SER A 139 -7.08 6.73 -7.39
C SER A 139 -7.38 5.79 -8.57
N GLY A 140 -8.58 5.21 -8.61
CA GLY A 140 -9.00 4.33 -9.70
C GLY A 140 -9.14 5.06 -11.03
N ALA A 141 -9.82 6.22 -11.04
CA ALA A 141 -9.97 7.05 -12.23
C ALA A 141 -8.63 7.51 -12.80
N LEU A 142 -7.70 7.96 -11.94
CA LEU A 142 -6.36 8.34 -12.37
C LEU A 142 -5.56 7.16 -12.90
N PHE A 143 -5.70 5.98 -12.29
CA PHE A 143 -5.04 4.77 -12.77
C PHE A 143 -5.54 4.37 -14.17
N VAL A 144 -6.85 4.47 -14.42
CA VAL A 144 -7.42 4.26 -15.75
C VAL A 144 -6.94 5.34 -16.73
N ALA A 145 -6.92 6.60 -16.31
CA ALA A 145 -6.44 7.71 -17.15
C ALA A 145 -4.96 7.56 -17.55
N MET A 146 -4.12 7.00 -16.67
CA MET A 146 -2.71 6.71 -17.00
C MET A 146 -2.57 5.73 -18.18
N ASN A 147 -3.56 4.89 -18.45
CA ASN A 147 -3.53 3.98 -19.59
C ASN A 147 -3.62 4.69 -20.95
N PHE A 148 -4.15 5.92 -20.97
CA PHE A 148 -4.20 6.76 -22.17
C PHE A 148 -2.96 7.65 -22.35
N ILE A 149 -2.05 7.65 -21.37
CA ILE A 149 -0.83 8.46 -21.36
C ILE A 149 0.36 7.53 -21.48
N ASN A 150 1.14 7.70 -22.54
CA ASN A 150 2.35 6.93 -22.70
C ASN A 150 3.49 7.58 -21.87
N ALA A 151 4.05 6.82 -20.92
CA ALA A 151 5.16 7.28 -20.09
C ALA A 151 6.44 7.61 -20.90
N GLY A 152 6.59 7.03 -22.08
CA GLY A 152 7.71 7.31 -22.99
C GLY A 152 7.60 8.65 -23.71
N THR A 153 6.37 9.09 -24.07
CA THR A 153 6.14 10.35 -24.79
C THR A 153 5.86 11.52 -23.85
N ASN A 154 5.13 11.29 -22.76
CA ASN A 154 4.77 12.32 -21.79
C ASN A 154 5.06 11.88 -20.34
N PRO A 155 6.34 11.73 -19.96
CA PRO A 155 6.70 11.21 -18.63
C PRO A 155 6.23 12.14 -17.51
N LEU A 156 6.26 13.45 -17.70
CA LEU A 156 5.86 14.41 -16.68
C LEU A 156 4.39 14.24 -16.30
N LEU A 157 3.49 14.20 -17.26
CA LEU A 157 2.05 14.04 -17.03
C LEU A 157 1.74 12.68 -16.38
N PHE A 158 2.43 11.63 -16.82
CA PHE A 158 2.33 10.30 -16.24
C PHE A 158 2.71 10.29 -14.74
N TYR A 159 3.81 10.94 -14.39
CA TYR A 159 4.28 11.00 -13.00
C TYR A 159 3.40 11.92 -12.12
N ILE A 160 2.82 12.98 -12.67
CA ILE A 160 1.83 13.79 -11.95
C ILE A 160 0.63 12.92 -11.56
N PHE A 161 0.09 12.15 -12.51
CA PHE A 161 -1.03 11.25 -12.23
C PHE A 161 -0.66 10.14 -11.24
N ALA A 162 0.57 9.61 -11.32
CA ALA A 162 1.10 8.67 -10.35
C ALA A 162 1.14 9.25 -8.93
N GLY A 163 1.63 10.48 -8.79
CA GLY A 163 1.71 11.17 -7.51
C GLY A 163 0.34 11.46 -6.90
N VAL A 164 -0.59 12.01 -7.70
CA VAL A 164 -1.96 12.29 -7.25
C VAL A 164 -2.69 10.98 -6.88
N SER A 165 -2.54 9.94 -7.68
CA SER A 165 -3.09 8.61 -7.36
C SER A 165 -2.46 8.03 -6.09
N GLY A 166 -1.16 8.24 -5.87
CA GLY A 166 -0.46 7.86 -4.65
C GLY A 166 -1.02 8.59 -3.42
N TYR A 167 -1.26 9.90 -3.53
CA TYR A 167 -1.88 10.70 -2.48
C TYR A 167 -3.27 10.18 -2.08
N PHE A 168 -4.14 9.90 -3.05
CA PHE A 168 -5.46 9.31 -2.79
C PHE A 168 -5.36 7.94 -2.12
N ASN A 169 -4.38 7.13 -2.50
CA ASN A 169 -4.14 5.84 -1.86
C ASN A 169 -3.70 6.02 -0.39
N GLY A 170 -2.85 7.00 -0.11
CA GLY A 170 -2.47 7.39 1.25
C GLY A 170 -3.67 7.84 2.10
N LEU A 171 -4.61 8.59 1.52
CA LEU A 171 -5.86 8.97 2.17
C LEU A 171 -6.72 7.76 2.55
N ILE A 172 -6.85 6.77 1.65
CA ILE A 172 -7.59 5.52 1.93
C ILE A 172 -6.96 4.81 3.12
N MET A 173 -5.64 4.63 3.11
CA MET A 173 -4.92 3.96 4.19
C MET A 173 -5.18 4.62 5.54
N ALA A 174 -5.09 5.95 5.62
CA ALA A 174 -5.32 6.68 6.86
C ALA A 174 -6.78 6.65 7.35
N ALA A 175 -7.74 6.51 6.44
CA ALA A 175 -9.16 6.48 6.80
C ALA A 175 -9.66 5.09 7.20
N VAL A 176 -8.96 4.03 6.78
CA VAL A 176 -9.29 2.62 7.09
C VAL A 176 -8.72 2.22 8.44
N TYR A 177 -7.54 2.73 8.80
CA TYR A 177 -6.86 2.47 10.08
C TYR A 177 -7.05 3.61 11.08
#